data_25700dd3552524adbe88b1f5d507ca57
#
_entry.id   25700dd3552524adbe88b1f5d507ca57
#
_cell.length_a   1.000
_cell.length_b   1.000
_cell.length_c   1.000
_cell.angle_alpha   90.00
_cell.angle_beta   90.00
_cell.angle_gamma   90.00
#
_symmetry.space_group_name_H-M   'P 1'
#
loop_
_entity.id
_entity.type
_entity.pdbx_description
1 polymer ?
#
loop_
_entity_poly.entity_id
_entity_poly.type
_entity_poly.pdbx_seq_one_letter_code
_entity_poly.pdbx_strand_id
1 'polypeptide(L)'
;MEILNIIAGICSMISVIGLAVVIYQIGDAKKKTEECLKALQAAKDYEHLIRLIQFQVEKSNDNLKKAGYIFEEAKISNGFTPAVCEKTRELILANEDLRADIEKDLPECGSLLSSANDSLRNSINDRFWESKINFAKGYMEKCHSMLLERQRSIENDRGRVQ
;
A
#
# COMPACT_ATOMS: atom_id res chain seq x y z
N MET A 1 44.20 -50.63 -38.10
CA MET A 1 42.76 -50.41 -37.88
C MET A 1 42.36 -50.29 -36.43
N GLU A 2 42.97 -50.94 -35.46
CA GLU A 2 42.62 -50.87 -34.02
C GLU A 2 42.84 -49.50 -33.39
N ILE A 3 43.89 -48.77 -33.70
CA ILE A 3 44.20 -47.46 -33.13
C ILE A 3 43.15 -46.42 -33.53
N LEU A 4 42.67 -46.46 -34.75
CA LEU A 4 41.60 -45.56 -35.24
C LEU A 4 40.26 -45.79 -34.51
N ASN A 5 39.95 -47.05 -34.20
CA ASN A 5 38.74 -47.38 -33.44
C ASN A 5 38.83 -46.95 -31.98
N ILE A 6 40.03 -47.02 -31.35
CA ILE A 6 40.24 -46.53 -30.01
C ILE A 6 40.10 -45.00 -29.94
N ILE A 7 40.68 -44.28 -30.90
CA ILE A 7 40.58 -42.81 -30.96
C ILE A 7 39.09 -42.38 -31.20
N ALA A 8 38.39 -43.05 -32.09
CA ALA A 8 36.96 -42.77 -32.32
C ALA A 8 36.10 -43.04 -31.07
N GLY A 9 36.41 -44.08 -30.32
CA GLY A 9 35.74 -44.38 -29.04
C GLY A 9 35.97 -43.32 -27.97
N ILE A 10 37.22 -42.84 -27.84
CA ILE A 10 37.56 -41.77 -26.89
C ILE A 10 36.87 -40.43 -27.27
N CYS A 11 36.87 -40.07 -28.55
CA CYS A 11 36.17 -38.86 -29.02
C CYS A 11 34.65 -38.94 -28.79
N SER A 12 34.07 -40.11 -28.97
CA SER A 12 32.65 -40.32 -28.68
C SER A 12 32.29 -40.19 -27.22
N MET A 13 33.13 -40.72 -26.28
CA MET A 13 32.95 -40.58 -24.85
C MET A 13 33.07 -39.12 -24.41
N ILE A 14 34.03 -38.37 -24.92
CA ILE A 14 34.24 -36.94 -24.59
C ILE A 14 33.01 -36.15 -25.07
N SER A 15 32.44 -36.44 -26.24
CA SER A 15 31.25 -35.80 -26.78
C SER A 15 30.03 -36.06 -25.90
N VAL A 16 29.84 -37.29 -25.41
CA VAL A 16 28.70 -37.64 -24.54
C VAL A 16 28.82 -36.92 -23.18
N ILE A 17 30.03 -36.90 -22.59
CA ILE A 17 30.26 -36.16 -21.34
C ILE A 17 30.04 -34.67 -21.53
N GLY A 18 30.53 -34.09 -22.62
CA GLY A 18 30.31 -32.68 -22.96
C GLY A 18 28.83 -32.35 -23.09
N LEU A 19 28.05 -33.22 -23.76
CA LEU A 19 26.60 -33.04 -23.89
C LEU A 19 25.87 -33.11 -22.54
N ALA A 20 26.27 -34.04 -21.67
CA ALA A 20 25.69 -34.15 -20.33
C ALA A 20 25.95 -32.91 -19.48
N VAL A 21 27.16 -32.34 -19.54
CA VAL A 21 27.53 -31.10 -18.86
C VAL A 21 26.69 -29.91 -19.37
N VAL A 22 26.53 -29.81 -20.69
CA VAL A 22 25.70 -28.73 -21.29
C VAL A 22 24.22 -28.85 -20.87
N ILE A 23 23.65 -30.05 -20.87
CA ILE A 23 22.28 -30.28 -20.41
C ILE A 23 22.13 -29.89 -18.93
N TYR A 24 23.08 -30.26 -18.09
CA TYR A 24 23.06 -29.87 -16.67
C TYR A 24 23.15 -28.36 -16.49
N GLN A 25 24.05 -27.68 -17.22
CA GLN A 25 24.19 -26.22 -17.18
C GLN A 25 22.93 -25.50 -17.66
N ILE A 26 22.26 -26.00 -18.70
CA ILE A 26 20.98 -25.45 -19.18
C ILE A 26 19.90 -25.62 -18.12
N GLY A 27 19.83 -26.76 -17.44
CA GLY A 27 18.90 -27.02 -16.35
C GLY A 27 19.10 -26.07 -15.17
N ASP A 28 20.36 -25.86 -14.74
CA ASP A 28 20.69 -24.93 -13.67
C ASP A 28 20.41 -23.48 -14.05
N ALA A 29 20.75 -23.08 -15.29
CA ALA A 29 20.45 -21.74 -15.80
C ALA A 29 18.92 -21.47 -15.84
N LYS A 30 18.13 -22.46 -16.28
CA LYS A 30 16.67 -22.35 -16.30
C LYS A 30 16.11 -22.15 -14.89
N LYS A 31 16.58 -22.94 -13.91
CA LYS A 31 16.17 -22.82 -12.51
C LYS A 31 16.50 -21.43 -11.93
N LYS A 32 17.71 -20.96 -12.16
CA LYS A 32 18.15 -19.60 -11.72
C LYS A 32 17.31 -18.50 -12.38
N THR A 33 16.97 -18.65 -13.65
CA THR A 33 16.10 -17.70 -14.37
C THR A 33 14.71 -17.67 -13.76
N GLU A 34 14.12 -18.82 -13.42
CA GLU A 34 12.83 -18.90 -12.76
C GLU A 34 12.85 -18.25 -11.36
N GLU A 35 13.92 -18.48 -10.58
CA GLU A 35 14.12 -17.84 -9.28
C GLU A 35 14.24 -16.32 -9.41
N CYS A 36 15.03 -15.83 -10.38
CA CYS A 36 15.15 -14.40 -10.67
C CYS A 36 13.80 -13.78 -11.10
N LEU A 37 13.02 -14.47 -11.91
CA LEU A 37 11.68 -13.98 -12.32
C LEU A 37 10.73 -13.89 -11.14
N LYS A 38 10.73 -14.87 -10.25
CA LYS A 38 9.93 -14.83 -9.01
C LYS A 38 10.35 -13.69 -8.09
N ALA A 39 11.65 -13.49 -7.91
CA ALA A 39 12.18 -12.38 -7.12
C ALA A 39 11.82 -11.02 -7.72
N LEU A 40 11.90 -10.88 -9.05
CA LEU A 40 11.51 -9.67 -9.75
C LEU A 40 10.00 -9.37 -9.61
N GLN A 41 9.15 -10.40 -9.70
CA GLN A 41 7.72 -10.25 -9.51
C GLN A 41 7.42 -9.81 -8.06
N ALA A 42 8.00 -10.48 -7.06
CA ALA A 42 7.85 -10.10 -5.66
C ALA A 42 8.30 -8.65 -5.39
N ALA A 43 9.39 -8.21 -6.02
CA ALA A 43 9.87 -6.83 -5.90
C ALA A 43 8.89 -5.81 -6.50
N LYS A 44 8.27 -6.12 -7.64
CA LYS A 44 7.24 -5.28 -8.27
C LYS A 44 5.98 -5.19 -7.43
N ASP A 45 5.51 -6.32 -6.90
CA ASP A 45 4.32 -6.37 -6.04
C ASP A 45 4.56 -5.54 -4.76
N TYR A 46 5.78 -5.60 -4.22
CA TYR A 46 6.19 -4.81 -3.06
C TYR A 46 6.26 -3.31 -3.37
N GLU A 47 6.81 -2.91 -4.51
CA GLU A 47 6.83 -1.51 -4.94
C GLU A 47 5.41 -0.96 -5.13
N HIS A 48 4.52 -1.75 -5.69
CA HIS A 48 3.11 -1.39 -5.82
C HIS A 48 2.45 -1.16 -4.46
N LEU A 49 2.71 -2.05 -3.50
CA LEU A 49 2.19 -1.94 -2.13
C LEU A 49 2.69 -0.67 -1.43
N ILE A 50 3.97 -0.34 -1.56
CA ILE A 50 4.54 0.91 -1.01
C ILE A 50 3.84 2.13 -1.59
N ARG A 51 3.68 2.20 -2.90
CA ARG A 51 3.00 3.32 -3.56
C ARG A 51 1.55 3.46 -3.12
N LEU A 52 0.86 2.35 -2.96
CA LEU A 52 -0.53 2.33 -2.50
C LEU A 52 -0.65 2.91 -1.08
N ILE A 53 0.18 2.45 -0.14
CA ILE A 53 0.12 2.95 1.24
C ILE A 53 0.54 4.42 1.34
N GLN A 54 1.53 4.86 0.56
CA GLN A 54 1.92 6.27 0.49
C GLN A 54 0.75 7.14 0.03
N PHE A 55 0.05 6.74 -1.02
CA PHE A 55 -1.14 7.44 -1.50
C PHE A 55 -2.25 7.51 -0.44
N GLN A 56 -2.49 6.42 0.30
CA GLN A 56 -3.47 6.38 1.39
C GLN A 56 -3.09 7.32 2.54
N VAL A 57 -1.80 7.38 2.90
CA VAL A 57 -1.27 8.30 3.92
C VAL A 57 -1.44 9.76 3.49
N GLU A 58 -1.10 10.10 2.25
CA GLU A 58 -1.28 11.45 1.69
C GLU A 58 -2.74 11.87 1.70
N LYS A 59 -3.64 11.00 1.20
CA LYS A 59 -5.09 11.23 1.18
C LYS A 59 -5.65 11.46 2.58
N SER A 60 -5.21 10.65 3.56
CA SER A 60 -5.60 10.81 4.97
C SER A 60 -5.12 12.15 5.55
N ASN A 61 -3.88 12.55 5.27
CA ASN A 61 -3.32 13.83 5.72
C ASN A 61 -4.09 15.03 5.12
N ASP A 62 -4.46 14.95 3.85
CA ASP A 62 -5.23 16.00 3.19
C ASP A 62 -6.65 16.12 3.75
N ASN A 63 -7.28 14.99 4.08
CA ASN A 63 -8.57 14.99 4.76
C ASN A 63 -8.49 15.62 6.16
N LEU A 64 -7.40 15.36 6.92
CA LEU A 64 -7.15 16.01 8.20
C LEU A 64 -6.99 17.52 8.08
N LYS A 65 -6.25 18.00 7.08
CA LYS A 65 -6.12 19.44 6.80
C LYS A 65 -7.47 20.07 6.48
N LYS A 66 -8.28 19.42 5.63
CA LYS A 66 -9.63 19.87 5.30
C LYS A 66 -10.50 19.97 6.56
N ALA A 67 -10.45 18.99 7.46
CA ALA A 67 -11.17 19.04 8.74
C ALA A 67 -10.74 20.24 9.60
N GLY A 68 -9.44 20.53 9.62
CA GLY A 68 -8.89 21.71 10.29
C GLY A 68 -9.45 23.01 9.70
N TYR A 69 -9.45 23.17 8.39
CA TYR A 69 -9.99 24.35 7.70
C TYR A 69 -11.51 24.52 7.95
N ILE A 70 -12.28 23.44 7.90
CA ILE A 70 -13.71 23.47 8.21
C ILE A 70 -13.94 23.96 9.65
N PHE A 71 -13.15 23.47 10.61
CA PHE A 71 -13.26 23.88 12.00
C PHE A 71 -12.99 25.38 12.18
N GLU A 72 -11.90 25.90 11.61
CA GLU A 72 -11.55 27.32 11.70
C GLU A 72 -12.60 28.21 11.01
N GLU A 73 -13.08 27.82 9.85
CA GLU A 73 -14.10 28.59 9.11
C GLU A 73 -15.44 28.60 9.85
N ALA A 74 -15.86 27.47 10.41
CA ALA A 74 -17.06 27.38 11.24
C ALA A 74 -16.93 28.24 12.51
N LYS A 75 -15.73 28.31 13.10
CA LYS A 75 -15.45 29.14 14.26
C LYS A 75 -15.53 30.65 13.93
N ILE A 76 -14.96 31.07 12.81
CA ILE A 76 -15.04 32.45 12.32
C ILE A 76 -16.49 32.87 12.05
N SER A 77 -17.28 32.00 11.45
CA SER A 77 -18.68 32.25 11.11
C SER A 77 -19.66 32.00 12.26
N ASN A 78 -19.17 31.61 13.44
CA ASN A 78 -19.97 31.23 14.61
C ASN A 78 -21.00 30.14 14.30
N GLY A 79 -20.62 29.15 13.48
CA GLY A 79 -21.44 28.00 13.12
C GLY A 79 -21.35 27.61 11.65
N PHE A 80 -22.27 26.75 11.23
CA PHE A 80 -22.32 26.20 9.89
C PHE A 80 -23.06 27.11 8.91
N THR A 81 -22.30 27.79 8.06
CA THR A 81 -22.82 28.47 6.87
C THR A 81 -23.07 27.45 5.74
N PRO A 82 -23.83 27.79 4.69
CA PRO A 82 -23.97 26.89 3.52
C PRO A 82 -22.64 26.45 2.91
N ALA A 83 -21.64 27.32 2.88
CA ALA A 83 -20.30 27.02 2.39
C ALA A 83 -19.58 26.00 3.28
N VAL A 84 -19.65 26.15 4.61
CA VAL A 84 -19.08 25.21 5.58
C VAL A 84 -19.79 23.85 5.49
N CYS A 85 -21.12 23.84 5.31
CA CYS A 85 -21.88 22.61 5.11
C CYS A 85 -21.40 21.85 3.85
N GLU A 86 -21.17 22.55 2.74
CA GLU A 86 -20.72 21.93 1.50
C GLU A 86 -19.33 21.34 1.65
N LYS A 87 -18.37 22.08 2.19
CA LYS A 87 -17.03 21.58 2.50
C LYS A 87 -17.04 20.36 3.42
N THR A 88 -17.95 20.34 4.40
CA THR A 88 -18.13 19.19 5.29
C THR A 88 -18.64 17.97 4.55
N ARG A 89 -19.57 18.13 3.61
CA ARG A 89 -20.03 17.02 2.74
C ARG A 89 -18.93 16.50 1.84
N GLU A 90 -18.14 17.40 1.25
CA GLU A 90 -16.96 17.00 0.44
C GLU A 90 -15.95 16.20 1.26
N LEU A 91 -15.70 16.58 2.52
CA LEU A 91 -14.83 15.84 3.41
C LEU A 91 -15.40 14.46 3.75
N ILE A 92 -16.71 14.35 4.00
CA ILE A 92 -17.37 13.07 4.25
C ILE A 92 -17.18 12.13 3.05
N LEU A 93 -17.40 12.62 1.82
CA LEU A 93 -17.17 11.84 0.61
C LEU A 93 -15.71 11.42 0.46
N ALA A 94 -14.75 12.33 0.71
CA ALA A 94 -13.34 12.02 0.67
C ALA A 94 -12.92 10.96 1.69
N ASN A 95 -13.54 10.94 2.88
CA ASN A 95 -13.33 9.89 3.87
C ASN A 95 -13.97 8.56 3.43
N GLU A 96 -15.12 8.57 2.77
CA GLU A 96 -15.76 7.36 2.23
C GLU A 96 -14.91 6.74 1.13
N ASP A 97 -14.33 7.55 0.24
CA ASP A 97 -13.38 7.10 -0.78
C ASP A 97 -12.12 6.48 -0.17
N LEU A 98 -11.53 7.13 0.84
CA LEU A 98 -10.39 6.59 1.54
C LEU A 98 -10.75 5.29 2.27
N ARG A 99 -11.92 5.23 2.91
CA ARG A 99 -12.42 4.02 3.58
C ARG A 99 -12.52 2.85 2.61
N ALA A 100 -13.11 3.06 1.43
CA ALA A 100 -13.23 2.03 0.41
C ALA A 100 -11.86 1.46 -0.03
N ASP A 101 -10.83 2.33 -0.07
CA ASP A 101 -9.46 1.95 -0.43
C ASP A 101 -8.75 1.12 0.65
N ILE A 102 -9.11 1.29 1.94
CA ILE A 102 -8.35 0.71 3.07
C ILE A 102 -9.10 -0.34 3.89
N GLU A 103 -10.45 -0.39 3.83
CA GLU A 103 -11.28 -1.21 4.73
C GLU A 103 -10.97 -2.70 4.63
N LYS A 104 -10.56 -3.18 3.45
CA LYS A 104 -10.20 -4.59 3.25
C LYS A 104 -8.92 -4.98 4.01
N ASP A 105 -7.93 -4.10 4.03
CA ASP A 105 -6.60 -4.38 4.59
C ASP A 105 -6.46 -3.88 6.03
N LEU A 106 -7.21 -2.83 6.40
CA LEU A 106 -7.22 -2.18 7.71
C LEU A 106 -8.66 -1.87 8.15
N PRO A 107 -9.47 -2.88 8.54
CA PRO A 107 -10.87 -2.69 8.89
C PRO A 107 -11.08 -1.74 10.08
N GLU A 108 -10.12 -1.65 11.00
CA GLU A 108 -10.16 -0.69 12.10
C GLU A 108 -10.11 0.76 11.61
N CYS A 109 -9.28 1.06 10.61
CA CYS A 109 -9.24 2.37 9.97
C CYS A 109 -10.56 2.69 9.27
N GLY A 110 -11.17 1.73 8.59
CA GLY A 110 -12.51 1.86 8.00
C GLY A 110 -13.57 2.22 9.04
N SER A 111 -13.56 1.58 10.19
CA SER A 111 -14.45 1.88 11.32
C SER A 111 -14.23 3.29 11.90
N LEU A 112 -12.98 3.72 12.03
CA LEU A 112 -12.64 5.08 12.49
C LEU A 112 -13.13 6.15 11.53
N LEU A 113 -12.97 5.96 10.22
CA LEU A 113 -13.47 6.90 9.20
C LEU A 113 -15.01 6.95 9.18
N SER A 114 -15.68 5.83 9.39
CA SER A 114 -17.15 5.81 9.56
C SER A 114 -17.57 6.64 10.77
N SER A 115 -16.92 6.46 11.92
CA SER A 115 -17.20 7.24 13.15
C SER A 115 -16.90 8.74 12.97
N ALA A 116 -15.86 9.07 12.21
CA ALA A 116 -15.55 10.44 11.84
C ALA A 116 -16.66 11.06 10.99
N ASN A 117 -17.15 10.34 9.98
CA ASN A 117 -18.23 10.80 9.12
C ASN A 117 -19.54 10.99 9.88
N ASP A 118 -19.88 10.10 10.80
CA ASP A 118 -21.08 10.26 11.65
C ASP A 118 -20.95 11.51 12.55
N SER A 119 -19.76 11.76 13.10
CA SER A 119 -19.50 12.98 13.88
C SER A 119 -19.62 14.25 13.03
N LEU A 120 -19.10 14.24 11.78
CA LEU A 120 -19.21 15.35 10.84
C LEU A 120 -20.67 15.60 10.43
N ARG A 121 -21.44 14.54 10.08
CA ARG A 121 -22.88 14.67 9.77
C ARG A 121 -23.65 15.30 10.92
N ASN A 122 -23.39 14.83 12.13
CA ASN A 122 -24.05 15.31 13.34
C ASN A 122 -23.62 16.73 13.75
N SER A 123 -22.50 17.27 13.23
CA SER A 123 -22.05 18.62 13.54
C SER A 123 -22.85 19.71 12.82
N ILE A 124 -23.40 19.42 11.64
CA ILE A 124 -24.01 20.41 10.73
C ILE A 124 -25.21 21.16 11.38
N ASN A 125 -25.96 20.49 12.26
CA ASN A 125 -27.17 21.07 12.88
C ASN A 125 -27.09 21.03 14.42
N ASP A 126 -25.92 20.86 15.01
CA ASP A 126 -25.75 20.75 16.46
C ASP A 126 -25.15 22.04 17.05
N ARG A 127 -25.73 22.52 18.15
CA ARG A 127 -25.16 23.64 18.92
C ARG A 127 -23.78 23.31 19.50
N PHE A 128 -23.44 22.02 19.65
CA PHE A 128 -22.14 21.53 20.12
C PHE A 128 -21.24 21.11 18.96
N TRP A 129 -21.38 21.71 17.81
CA TRP A 129 -20.66 21.39 16.59
C TRP A 129 -19.14 21.34 16.76
N GLU A 130 -18.54 22.22 17.58
CA GLU A 130 -17.11 22.22 17.87
C GLU A 130 -16.63 20.88 18.43
N SER A 131 -17.36 20.33 19.41
CA SER A 131 -17.06 19.03 19.99
C SER A 131 -17.17 17.92 18.98
N LYS A 132 -18.18 17.96 18.10
CA LYS A 132 -18.40 16.97 17.05
C LYS A 132 -17.27 16.96 16.02
N ILE A 133 -16.84 18.14 15.54
CA ILE A 133 -15.71 18.22 14.62
C ILE A 133 -14.41 17.74 15.30
N ASN A 134 -14.19 18.09 16.58
CA ASN A 134 -13.02 17.61 17.30
C ASN A 134 -13.01 16.08 17.48
N PHE A 135 -14.14 15.44 17.74
CA PHE A 135 -14.24 13.99 17.72
C PHE A 135 -13.93 13.41 16.34
N ALA A 136 -14.48 13.97 15.26
CA ALA A 136 -14.17 13.54 13.91
C ALA A 136 -12.67 13.63 13.61
N LYS A 137 -12.02 14.75 13.96
CA LYS A 137 -10.57 14.92 13.83
C LYS A 137 -9.81 13.86 14.59
N GLY A 138 -10.16 13.58 15.85
CA GLY A 138 -9.51 12.56 16.65
C GLY A 138 -9.59 11.15 16.03
N TYR A 139 -10.73 10.78 15.45
CA TYR A 139 -10.86 9.51 14.71
C TYR A 139 -9.98 9.49 13.45
N MET A 140 -9.95 10.59 12.70
CA MET A 140 -9.13 10.71 11.49
C MET A 140 -7.62 10.70 11.83
N GLU A 141 -7.19 11.36 12.91
CA GLU A 141 -5.81 11.35 13.41
C GLU A 141 -5.36 9.94 13.79
N LYS A 142 -6.24 9.19 14.48
CA LYS A 142 -5.96 7.79 14.83
C LYS A 142 -5.83 6.92 13.57
N CYS A 143 -6.72 7.07 12.61
CA CYS A 143 -6.63 6.35 11.32
C CYS A 143 -5.32 6.71 10.59
N HIS A 144 -4.95 7.99 10.53
CA HIS A 144 -3.71 8.45 9.92
C HIS A 144 -2.47 7.83 10.59
N SER A 145 -2.44 7.79 11.92
CA SER A 145 -1.34 7.17 12.68
C SER A 145 -1.20 5.68 12.35
N MET A 146 -2.31 4.95 12.23
CA MET A 146 -2.29 3.52 11.86
C MET A 146 -1.78 3.31 10.42
N LEU A 147 -2.13 4.19 9.50
CA LEU A 147 -1.60 4.14 8.12
C LEU A 147 -0.09 4.39 8.09
N LEU A 148 0.41 5.36 8.88
CA LEU A 148 1.86 5.62 9.04
C LEU A 148 2.60 4.44 9.66
N GLU A 149 2.03 3.78 10.66
CA GLU A 149 2.61 2.57 11.25
C GLU A 149 2.67 1.43 10.23
N ARG A 150 1.61 1.26 9.44
CA ARG A 150 1.58 0.26 8.37
C ARG A 150 2.64 0.54 7.30
N GLN A 151 2.80 1.81 6.88
CA GLN A 151 3.84 2.23 5.96
C GLN A 151 5.23 1.87 6.49
N ARG A 152 5.54 2.22 7.74
CA ARG A 152 6.82 1.90 8.39
C ARG A 152 7.08 0.39 8.48
N SER A 153 6.05 -0.39 8.79
CA SER A 153 6.16 -1.87 8.84
C SER A 153 6.57 -2.41 7.47
N ILE A 154 5.91 -1.97 6.41
CA ILE A 154 6.22 -2.38 5.04
C ILE A 154 7.65 -1.97 4.67
N GLU A 155 8.08 -0.75 4.95
CA GLU A 155 9.43 -0.25 4.65
C GLU A 155 10.51 -1.04 5.41
N ASN A 156 10.26 -1.40 6.67
CA ASN A 156 11.18 -2.20 7.49
C ASN A 156 11.32 -3.64 6.99
N ASP A 157 10.25 -4.24 6.49
CA ASP A 157 10.28 -5.60 5.93
C ASP A 157 11.13 -5.64 4.65
N ARG A 158 11.14 -4.55 3.86
CA ARG A 158 12.05 -4.41 2.71
C ARG A 158 13.52 -4.51 3.11
N GLY A 159 13.92 -3.89 4.22
CA GLY A 159 15.32 -3.91 4.70
C GLY A 159 15.79 -5.28 5.21
N ARG A 160 14.88 -6.24 5.43
CA ARG A 160 15.21 -7.60 5.88
C ARG A 160 15.34 -8.61 4.73
N VAL A 161 14.86 -8.24 3.54
CA VAL A 161 14.86 -9.11 2.35
C VAL A 161 16.04 -8.80 1.41
N GLN A 162 16.79 -7.73 1.69
CA GLN A 162 18.06 -7.40 1.03
C GLN A 162 19.26 -8.00 1.81
#